data_32d9e456575f11558e19f734897e608d
#
_entry.id   32d9e456575f11558e19f734897e608d
#
_cell.length_a   1.000
_cell.length_b   1.000
_cell.length_c   1.000
_cell.angle_alpha   90.00
_cell.angle_beta   90.00
_cell.angle_gamma   90.00
#
_symmetry.space_group_name_H-M   'P 1'
#
loop_
_entity.id
_entity.type
_entity.pdbx_description
1 polymer ?
#
loop_
_entity_poly.entity_id
_entity_poly.type
_entity_poly.pdbx_seq_one_letter_code
_entity_poly.pdbx_strand_id
1 'polypeptide(L)'
;MIKVENLHKRFGELEVIRGLNLEVKKGEVVAIIGSSGTGKSTLLRCLNYLEKPDEGRITVGDVTVDAKTSTKNEINELRKQSAMIFQNFNLFQNKDVLHNVMEPLISGRGMAKKEAKEEAIKYLEKVGMADKLKQYPVTLSGGQQQRVAIARSMAVKPKVLLFDEPTSALDPEWVQEVLEVILQLAREHFTMIVVTHEMQFAKEAADRVMFMEDGVIVEQGTPEEMFEHPKNERTRAFLKLEDDGGYEIIRSMKFKEMIPLFIRAGLELEPDAAVPEGLITCFEVIRKDTRERIGGAALAWQKNEFVLRCVAIEKEYQKQGLGSMVVHEAVAEAKKHGAKRLILNAKVPEFYKKLGFVIVPRDEAPDISECIHCHRFHNGCDSEIMKLEWQE
;
A
#
# COMPACT_ATOMS: atom_id res chain seq x y z
N MET A 1 -5.12 -23.79 13.29
CA MET A 1 -6.49 -23.32 13.32
C MET A 1 -7.12 -23.30 11.93
N ILE A 2 -6.42 -22.77 10.91
CA ILE A 2 -6.79 -22.96 9.51
C ILE A 2 -5.68 -23.80 8.85
N LYS A 3 -6.05 -24.76 8.03
CA LYS A 3 -5.13 -25.52 7.20
C LYS A 3 -5.70 -25.68 5.81
N VAL A 4 -4.90 -25.36 4.81
CA VAL A 4 -5.24 -25.49 3.39
C VAL A 4 -4.19 -26.40 2.77
N GLU A 5 -4.63 -27.41 2.06
CA GLU A 5 -3.78 -28.42 1.44
C GLU A 5 -4.09 -28.54 -0.04
N ASN A 6 -3.09 -28.24 -0.88
CA ASN A 6 -3.11 -28.37 -2.33
C ASN A 6 -4.36 -27.75 -2.97
N LEU A 7 -4.67 -26.49 -2.62
CA LEU A 7 -5.88 -25.81 -3.11
C LEU A 7 -5.71 -25.37 -4.56
N HIS A 8 -6.66 -25.72 -5.41
CA HIS A 8 -6.74 -25.26 -6.80
C HIS A 8 -8.08 -24.58 -7.06
N LYS A 9 -8.05 -23.50 -7.84
CA LYS A 9 -9.25 -22.82 -8.31
C LYS A 9 -9.05 -22.30 -9.73
N ARG A 10 -10.02 -22.61 -10.59
CA ARG A 10 -10.08 -22.15 -12.00
C ARG A 10 -11.37 -21.40 -12.28
N PHE A 11 -11.30 -20.49 -13.22
CA PHE A 11 -12.45 -19.84 -13.86
C PHE A 11 -12.29 -20.02 -15.38
N GLY A 12 -13.00 -20.99 -15.95
CA GLY A 12 -12.77 -21.44 -17.32
C GLY A 12 -11.34 -21.97 -17.48
N GLU A 13 -10.60 -21.45 -18.44
CA GLU A 13 -9.21 -21.82 -18.69
C GLU A 13 -8.19 -21.17 -17.74
N LEU A 14 -8.61 -20.13 -17.01
CA LEU A 14 -7.73 -19.40 -16.12
C LEU A 14 -7.60 -20.09 -14.76
N GLU A 15 -6.43 -20.59 -14.44
CA GLU A 15 -6.11 -21.11 -13.11
C GLU A 15 -5.63 -19.99 -12.20
N VAL A 16 -6.48 -19.63 -11.21
CA VAL A 16 -6.27 -18.48 -10.30
C VAL A 16 -5.55 -18.88 -9.02
N ILE A 17 -5.74 -20.12 -8.54
CA ILE A 17 -5.02 -20.68 -7.39
C ILE A 17 -4.39 -22.00 -7.83
N ARG A 18 -3.10 -22.18 -7.56
CA ARG A 18 -2.27 -23.24 -8.14
C ARG A 18 -1.59 -24.08 -7.07
N GLY A 19 -2.33 -25.03 -6.47
CA GLY A 19 -1.76 -25.93 -5.46
C GLY A 19 -1.32 -25.24 -4.18
N LEU A 20 -2.07 -24.22 -3.74
CA LEU A 20 -1.71 -23.39 -2.60
C LEU A 20 -1.85 -24.16 -1.28
N ASN A 21 -0.82 -24.05 -0.44
CA ASN A 21 -0.81 -24.57 0.93
C ASN A 21 -0.70 -23.40 1.90
N LEU A 22 -1.51 -23.44 2.98
CA LEU A 22 -1.57 -22.38 3.98
C LEU A 22 -1.88 -23.00 5.34
N GLU A 23 -1.19 -22.53 6.37
CA GLU A 23 -1.52 -22.84 7.75
C GLU A 23 -1.60 -21.53 8.55
N VAL A 24 -2.64 -21.37 9.39
CA VAL A 24 -2.79 -20.23 10.30
C VAL A 24 -3.08 -20.75 11.71
N LYS A 25 -2.31 -20.30 12.70
CA LYS A 25 -2.46 -20.68 14.09
C LYS A 25 -3.64 -19.94 14.73
N LYS A 26 -4.09 -20.45 15.88
CA LYS A 26 -5.12 -19.76 16.68
C LYS A 26 -4.56 -18.46 17.25
N GLY A 27 -5.29 -17.36 17.10
CA GLY A 27 -4.88 -16.04 17.55
C GLY A 27 -3.87 -15.34 16.61
N GLU A 28 -3.47 -15.99 15.52
CA GLU A 28 -2.53 -15.42 14.56
C GLU A 28 -3.24 -14.47 13.60
N VAL A 29 -2.62 -13.34 13.33
CA VAL A 29 -3.02 -12.36 12.32
C VAL A 29 -2.09 -12.51 11.12
N VAL A 30 -2.66 -12.92 9.98
CA VAL A 30 -1.94 -13.08 8.72
C VAL A 30 -2.38 -11.99 7.75
N ALA A 31 -1.46 -11.14 7.32
CA ALA A 31 -1.68 -10.21 6.22
C ALA A 31 -1.29 -10.83 4.88
N ILE A 32 -2.15 -10.75 3.88
CA ILE A 32 -1.86 -11.19 2.50
C ILE A 32 -1.76 -9.96 1.62
N ILE A 33 -0.58 -9.75 1.03
CA ILE A 33 -0.27 -8.66 0.12
C ILE A 33 0.01 -9.20 -1.29
N GLY A 34 -0.02 -8.34 -2.30
CA GLY A 34 0.25 -8.70 -3.69
C GLY A 34 -0.55 -7.86 -4.67
N SER A 35 -0.19 -7.90 -5.95
CA SER A 35 -0.83 -7.14 -7.02
C SER A 35 -2.32 -7.51 -7.19
N SER A 36 -3.11 -6.62 -7.81
CA SER A 36 -4.51 -6.92 -8.14
C SER A 36 -4.59 -8.10 -9.11
N GLY A 37 -5.61 -8.95 -8.94
CA GLY A 37 -5.83 -10.11 -9.81
C GLY A 37 -4.99 -11.36 -9.49
N THR A 38 -4.12 -11.35 -8.48
CA THR A 38 -3.28 -12.51 -8.13
C THR A 38 -3.98 -13.63 -7.37
N GLY A 39 -5.30 -13.51 -7.12
CA GLY A 39 -6.09 -14.56 -6.48
C GLY A 39 -6.34 -14.41 -4.98
N LYS A 40 -5.91 -13.30 -4.34
CA LYS A 40 -6.07 -13.06 -2.89
C LYS A 40 -7.53 -13.16 -2.42
N SER A 41 -8.44 -12.39 -3.04
CA SER A 41 -9.87 -12.43 -2.74
C SER A 41 -10.49 -13.79 -3.05
N THR A 42 -10.03 -14.45 -4.11
CA THR A 42 -10.45 -15.81 -4.47
C THR A 42 -10.06 -16.81 -3.39
N LEU A 43 -8.84 -16.69 -2.84
CA LEU A 43 -8.39 -17.52 -1.71
C LEU A 43 -9.32 -17.34 -0.51
N LEU A 44 -9.60 -16.10 -0.07
CA LEU A 44 -10.50 -15.85 1.06
C LEU A 44 -11.91 -16.43 0.81
N ARG A 45 -12.43 -16.27 -0.38
CA ARG A 45 -13.75 -16.82 -0.78
C ARG A 45 -13.74 -18.35 -0.81
N CYS A 46 -12.64 -18.98 -1.17
CA CYS A 46 -12.49 -20.43 -1.03
C CYS A 46 -12.46 -20.87 0.43
N LEU A 47 -11.76 -20.15 1.32
CA LEU A 47 -11.72 -20.47 2.76
C LEU A 47 -13.09 -20.43 3.43
N ASN A 48 -13.98 -19.53 3.00
CA ASN A 48 -15.36 -19.46 3.45
C ASN A 48 -16.32 -20.29 2.57
N TYR A 49 -15.81 -20.96 1.55
CA TYR A 49 -16.60 -21.70 0.56
C TYR A 49 -17.68 -20.86 -0.17
N LEU A 50 -17.50 -19.55 -0.26
CA LEU A 50 -18.27 -18.68 -1.17
C LEU A 50 -17.94 -18.99 -2.62
N GLU A 51 -16.65 -19.29 -2.88
CA GLU A 51 -16.18 -19.91 -4.11
C GLU A 51 -15.82 -21.37 -3.81
N LYS A 52 -16.42 -22.30 -4.57
CA LYS A 52 -16.08 -23.72 -4.46
C LYS A 52 -14.70 -23.94 -5.10
N PRO A 53 -13.69 -24.44 -4.37
CA PRO A 53 -12.43 -24.85 -4.97
C PRO A 53 -12.64 -26.09 -5.88
N ASP A 54 -11.75 -26.27 -6.86
CA ASP A 54 -11.78 -27.39 -7.78
C ASP A 54 -11.09 -28.63 -7.19
N GLU A 55 -9.99 -28.38 -6.43
CA GLU A 55 -9.25 -29.42 -5.72
C GLU A 55 -8.72 -28.89 -4.39
N GLY A 56 -8.32 -29.80 -3.53
CA GLY A 56 -7.70 -29.51 -2.25
C GLY A 56 -8.63 -29.68 -1.07
N ARG A 57 -8.05 -29.43 0.11
CA ARG A 57 -8.72 -29.60 1.39
C ARG A 57 -8.60 -28.35 2.24
N ILE A 58 -9.68 -27.96 2.88
CA ILE A 58 -9.74 -26.79 3.77
C ILE A 58 -10.23 -27.26 5.13
N THR A 59 -9.44 -26.96 6.16
CA THR A 59 -9.79 -27.16 7.58
C THR A 59 -9.91 -25.81 8.26
N VAL A 60 -11.01 -25.55 8.97
CA VAL A 60 -11.16 -24.40 9.86
C VAL A 60 -11.65 -24.89 11.22
N GLY A 61 -10.87 -24.69 12.24
CA GLY A 61 -11.15 -25.27 13.55
C GLY A 61 -11.08 -26.80 13.53
N ASP A 62 -12.24 -27.43 13.77
CA ASP A 62 -12.39 -28.89 13.81
C ASP A 62 -13.12 -29.43 12.58
N VAL A 63 -13.47 -28.55 11.63
CA VAL A 63 -14.23 -28.90 10.43
C VAL A 63 -13.30 -28.94 9.22
N THR A 64 -13.28 -30.06 8.53
CA THR A 64 -12.51 -30.27 7.29
C THR A 64 -13.44 -30.54 6.13
N VAL A 65 -13.19 -29.88 4.99
CA VAL A 65 -13.94 -30.03 3.75
C VAL A 65 -12.94 -30.32 2.61
N ASP A 66 -13.22 -31.38 1.89
CA ASP A 66 -12.51 -31.75 0.65
C ASP A 66 -13.33 -31.26 -0.56
N ALA A 67 -12.68 -30.61 -1.51
CA ALA A 67 -13.34 -29.98 -2.66
C ALA A 67 -14.16 -30.96 -3.52
N LYS A 68 -13.75 -32.25 -3.58
CA LYS A 68 -14.35 -33.28 -4.45
C LYS A 68 -15.42 -34.11 -3.75
N THR A 69 -15.27 -34.32 -2.45
CA THR A 69 -16.07 -35.37 -1.75
C THR A 69 -17.05 -34.82 -0.72
N SER A 70 -16.88 -33.57 -0.27
CA SER A 70 -17.68 -33.05 0.86
C SER A 70 -19.12 -32.73 0.49
N THR A 71 -19.98 -32.99 1.45
CA THR A 71 -21.42 -32.75 1.39
C THR A 71 -21.79 -31.30 1.67
N LYS A 72 -23.04 -30.90 1.29
CA LYS A 72 -23.55 -29.55 1.63
C LYS A 72 -23.56 -29.28 3.14
N ASN A 73 -23.80 -30.30 3.96
CA ASN A 73 -23.82 -30.13 5.43
C ASN A 73 -22.42 -29.80 5.96
N GLU A 74 -21.39 -30.54 5.53
CA GLU A 74 -20.00 -30.28 5.93
C GLU A 74 -19.56 -28.87 5.49
N ILE A 75 -19.92 -28.45 4.28
CA ILE A 75 -19.66 -27.10 3.77
C ILE A 75 -20.37 -26.05 4.64
N ASN A 76 -21.62 -26.28 5.03
CA ASN A 76 -22.34 -25.35 5.91
C ASN A 76 -21.70 -25.28 7.32
N GLU A 77 -21.23 -26.39 7.85
CA GLU A 77 -20.50 -26.39 9.13
C GLU A 77 -19.17 -25.64 9.02
N LEU A 78 -18.43 -25.79 7.92
CA LEU A 78 -17.22 -25.00 7.65
C LEU A 78 -17.53 -23.49 7.60
N ARG A 79 -18.58 -23.09 6.88
CA ARG A 79 -19.03 -21.69 6.80
C ARG A 79 -19.34 -21.06 8.15
N LYS A 80 -19.85 -21.84 9.10
CA LYS A 80 -20.12 -21.37 10.45
C LYS A 80 -18.85 -21.08 11.28
N GLN A 81 -17.68 -21.62 10.85
CA GLN A 81 -16.42 -21.41 11.55
C GLN A 81 -15.78 -20.06 11.19
N SER A 82 -16.16 -19.45 10.08
CA SER A 82 -15.55 -18.20 9.60
C SER A 82 -16.60 -17.12 9.31
N ALA A 83 -16.20 -15.87 9.41
CA ALA A 83 -17.00 -14.75 8.93
C ALA A 83 -16.15 -13.87 8.01
N MET A 84 -16.78 -13.39 6.93
CA MET A 84 -16.11 -12.60 5.91
C MET A 84 -16.58 -11.14 5.95
N ILE A 85 -15.61 -10.24 5.95
CA ILE A 85 -15.78 -8.80 5.83
C ILE A 85 -15.33 -8.42 4.42
N PHE A 86 -16.24 -7.82 3.66
CA PHE A 86 -16.06 -7.51 2.24
C PHE A 86 -15.65 -6.06 2.03
N GLN A 87 -15.05 -5.77 0.90
CA GLN A 87 -14.74 -4.44 0.42
C GLN A 87 -15.99 -3.53 0.34
N ASN A 88 -17.12 -4.04 -0.14
CA ASN A 88 -18.37 -3.31 -0.38
C ASN A 88 -19.37 -3.42 0.79
N PHE A 89 -18.94 -3.57 2.03
CA PHE A 89 -19.73 -3.62 3.28
C PHE A 89 -20.84 -4.68 3.29
N ASN A 90 -21.59 -4.85 2.21
CA ASN A 90 -22.70 -5.80 2.01
C ASN A 90 -23.76 -5.76 3.12
N LEU A 91 -24.12 -4.54 3.57
CA LEU A 91 -25.19 -4.35 4.53
C LEU A 91 -26.57 -4.53 3.88
N PHE A 92 -27.52 -5.04 4.66
CA PHE A 92 -28.92 -5.08 4.26
C PHE A 92 -29.48 -3.65 4.23
N GLN A 93 -29.72 -3.12 3.04
CA GLN A 93 -30.13 -1.72 2.85
C GLN A 93 -31.51 -1.39 3.45
N ASN A 94 -32.39 -2.41 3.56
CA ASN A 94 -33.74 -2.31 4.13
C ASN A 94 -33.79 -2.57 5.65
N LYS A 95 -32.62 -2.70 6.31
CA LYS A 95 -32.51 -2.91 7.76
C LYS A 95 -31.65 -1.81 8.36
N ASP A 96 -32.01 -1.35 9.56
CA ASP A 96 -31.17 -0.44 10.34
C ASP A 96 -29.90 -1.14 10.85
N VAL A 97 -29.01 -0.38 11.48
CA VAL A 97 -27.73 -0.85 12.03
C VAL A 97 -27.94 -2.03 12.99
N LEU A 98 -28.88 -1.91 13.93
CA LEU A 98 -29.15 -2.96 14.90
C LEU A 98 -29.62 -4.24 14.23
N HIS A 99 -30.59 -4.14 13.32
CA HIS A 99 -31.13 -5.31 12.62
C HIS A 99 -30.13 -5.93 11.64
N ASN A 100 -29.21 -5.16 11.07
CA ASN A 100 -28.10 -5.69 10.28
C ASN A 100 -27.24 -6.67 11.07
N VAL A 101 -26.95 -6.38 12.34
CA VAL A 101 -26.13 -7.25 13.20
C VAL A 101 -26.97 -8.38 13.82
N MET A 102 -28.25 -8.15 14.13
CA MET A 102 -29.15 -9.17 14.69
C MET A 102 -29.48 -10.29 13.68
N GLU A 103 -29.60 -9.97 12.39
CA GLU A 103 -30.10 -10.89 11.38
C GLU A 103 -29.35 -12.24 11.32
N PRO A 104 -28.02 -12.28 11.22
CA PRO A 104 -27.30 -13.54 11.22
C PRO A 104 -27.39 -14.32 12.54
N LEU A 105 -27.64 -13.65 13.66
CA LEU A 105 -27.86 -14.31 14.94
C LEU A 105 -29.21 -15.03 14.96
N ILE A 106 -30.26 -14.37 14.47
CA ILE A 106 -31.61 -14.92 14.45
C ILE A 106 -31.72 -16.01 13.38
N SER A 107 -31.47 -15.63 12.11
CA SER A 107 -31.70 -16.54 10.97
C SER A 107 -30.60 -17.58 10.79
N GLY A 108 -29.35 -17.24 11.14
CA GLY A 108 -28.21 -18.14 10.99
C GLY A 108 -27.92 -19.02 12.19
N ARG A 109 -28.12 -18.51 13.42
CA ARG A 109 -27.82 -19.22 14.68
C ARG A 109 -29.07 -19.65 15.45
N GLY A 110 -30.28 -19.25 15.03
CA GLY A 110 -31.53 -19.57 15.72
C GLY A 110 -31.70 -18.90 17.09
N MET A 111 -30.97 -17.80 17.33
CA MET A 111 -30.96 -17.10 18.62
C MET A 111 -32.31 -16.37 18.85
N ALA A 112 -32.80 -16.35 20.08
CA ALA A 112 -33.99 -15.62 20.43
C ALA A 112 -33.80 -14.10 20.19
N LYS A 113 -34.85 -13.40 19.73
CA LYS A 113 -34.76 -11.98 19.33
C LYS A 113 -34.21 -11.07 20.44
N LYS A 114 -34.59 -11.34 21.71
CA LYS A 114 -34.10 -10.54 22.86
C LYS A 114 -32.59 -10.73 23.05
N GLU A 115 -32.13 -11.94 23.06
CA GLU A 115 -30.72 -12.29 23.20
C GLU A 115 -29.90 -11.78 22.02
N ALA A 116 -30.40 -11.94 20.77
CA ALA A 116 -29.76 -11.41 19.58
C ALA A 116 -29.59 -9.87 19.64
N LYS A 117 -30.56 -9.16 20.24
CA LYS A 117 -30.47 -7.71 20.43
C LYS A 117 -29.37 -7.33 21.42
N GLU A 118 -29.28 -8.01 22.54
CA GLU A 118 -28.25 -7.77 23.58
C GLU A 118 -26.86 -8.02 23.03
N GLU A 119 -26.66 -9.15 22.35
CA GLU A 119 -25.39 -9.45 21.68
C GLU A 119 -25.06 -8.45 20.58
N ALA A 120 -26.03 -8.08 19.73
CA ALA A 120 -25.79 -7.09 18.66
C ALA A 120 -25.35 -5.72 19.22
N ILE A 121 -25.97 -5.24 20.27
CA ILE A 121 -25.60 -3.96 20.92
C ILE A 121 -24.16 -4.04 21.43
N LYS A 122 -23.77 -5.11 22.11
CA LYS A 122 -22.41 -5.32 22.62
C LYS A 122 -21.33 -5.18 21.51
N TYR A 123 -21.56 -5.77 20.34
CA TYR A 123 -20.60 -5.65 19.22
C TYR A 123 -20.66 -4.30 18.51
N LEU A 124 -21.81 -3.65 18.49
CA LEU A 124 -21.93 -2.28 17.98
C LEU A 124 -21.26 -1.27 18.89
N GLU A 125 -21.33 -1.43 20.21
CA GLU A 125 -20.56 -0.65 21.19
C GLU A 125 -19.06 -0.80 20.94
N LYS A 126 -18.60 -2.04 20.72
CA LYS A 126 -17.19 -2.36 20.49
C LYS A 126 -16.60 -1.65 19.27
N VAL A 127 -17.40 -1.41 18.24
CA VAL A 127 -16.97 -0.71 17.01
C VAL A 127 -17.37 0.78 17.00
N GLY A 128 -17.84 1.32 18.12
CA GLY A 128 -18.23 2.73 18.25
C GLY A 128 -19.49 3.11 17.46
N MET A 129 -20.48 2.21 17.36
CA MET A 129 -21.71 2.42 16.59
C MET A 129 -22.99 2.37 17.48
N ALA A 130 -22.85 2.48 18.79
CA ALA A 130 -23.95 2.39 19.75
C ALA A 130 -24.98 3.54 19.63
N ASP A 131 -24.56 4.73 19.20
CA ASP A 131 -25.41 5.89 18.99
C ASP A 131 -26.21 5.86 17.67
N LYS A 132 -25.92 4.88 16.78
CA LYS A 132 -26.44 4.78 15.41
C LYS A 132 -27.44 3.63 15.20
N LEU A 133 -27.88 2.95 16.26
CA LEU A 133 -28.65 1.69 16.19
C LEU A 133 -29.88 1.72 15.24
N LYS A 134 -30.54 2.87 15.14
CA LYS A 134 -31.77 3.04 14.31
C LYS A 134 -31.49 3.65 12.93
N GLN A 135 -30.23 3.96 12.62
CA GLN A 135 -29.86 4.52 11.32
C GLN A 135 -29.83 3.41 10.25
N TYR A 136 -30.08 3.78 9.01
CA TYR A 136 -30.02 2.89 7.86
C TYR A 136 -28.69 3.06 7.12
N PRO A 137 -28.18 2.03 6.40
CA PRO A 137 -26.90 2.11 5.70
C PRO A 137 -26.73 3.35 4.83
N VAL A 138 -27.79 3.79 4.13
CA VAL A 138 -27.77 4.95 3.23
C VAL A 138 -27.43 6.26 3.93
N THR A 139 -27.60 6.35 5.27
CA THR A 139 -27.30 7.54 6.06
C THR A 139 -25.94 7.49 6.76
N LEU A 140 -25.20 6.43 6.57
CA LEU A 140 -23.89 6.18 7.18
C LEU A 140 -22.75 6.49 6.22
N SER A 141 -21.63 7.02 6.74
CA SER A 141 -20.39 7.09 5.98
C SER A 141 -19.87 5.68 5.63
N GLY A 142 -18.98 5.58 4.65
CA GLY A 142 -18.36 4.30 4.27
C GLY A 142 -17.67 3.60 5.46
N GLY A 143 -16.90 4.35 6.26
CA GLY A 143 -16.25 3.83 7.46
C GLY A 143 -17.23 3.35 8.52
N GLN A 144 -18.36 4.05 8.71
CA GLN A 144 -19.43 3.60 9.60
C GLN A 144 -20.09 2.32 9.09
N GLN A 145 -20.37 2.21 7.79
CA GLN A 145 -20.92 1.01 7.20
C GLN A 145 -19.96 -0.19 7.38
N GLN A 146 -18.67 0.02 7.20
CA GLN A 146 -17.66 -1.04 7.38
C GLN A 146 -17.58 -1.47 8.85
N ARG A 147 -17.62 -0.55 9.80
CA ARG A 147 -17.65 -0.88 11.23
C ARG A 147 -18.88 -1.70 11.60
N VAL A 148 -20.05 -1.41 11.04
CA VAL A 148 -21.26 -2.23 11.21
C VAL A 148 -21.07 -3.64 10.59
N ALA A 149 -20.44 -3.75 9.43
CA ALA A 149 -20.14 -5.04 8.80
C ALA A 149 -19.17 -5.89 9.65
N ILE A 150 -18.17 -5.24 10.28
CA ILE A 150 -17.27 -5.89 11.24
C ILE A 150 -18.05 -6.38 12.46
N ALA A 151 -18.88 -5.53 13.07
CA ALA A 151 -19.73 -5.92 14.22
C ALA A 151 -20.64 -7.11 13.89
N ARG A 152 -21.28 -7.10 12.71
CA ARG A 152 -22.11 -8.19 12.22
C ARG A 152 -21.33 -9.50 12.10
N SER A 153 -20.11 -9.42 11.59
CA SER A 153 -19.22 -10.59 11.43
C SER A 153 -18.72 -11.14 12.75
N MET A 154 -18.43 -10.27 13.73
CA MET A 154 -18.03 -10.68 15.08
C MET A 154 -19.18 -11.29 15.89
N ALA A 155 -20.41 -10.78 15.72
CA ALA A 155 -21.56 -11.20 16.53
C ALA A 155 -21.86 -12.70 16.42
N VAL A 156 -21.60 -13.33 15.27
CA VAL A 156 -21.77 -14.76 15.08
C VAL A 156 -20.68 -15.60 15.75
N LYS A 157 -19.71 -14.99 16.44
CA LYS A 157 -18.61 -15.63 17.16
C LYS A 157 -17.85 -16.65 16.30
N PRO A 158 -17.31 -16.24 15.15
CA PRO A 158 -16.56 -17.14 14.28
C PRO A 158 -15.21 -17.51 14.92
N LYS A 159 -14.63 -18.62 14.48
CA LYS A 159 -13.25 -18.99 14.85
C LYS A 159 -12.20 -18.16 14.10
N VAL A 160 -12.55 -17.64 12.93
CA VAL A 160 -11.68 -16.82 12.09
C VAL A 160 -12.44 -15.69 11.40
N LEU A 161 -11.83 -14.50 11.33
CA LEU A 161 -12.31 -13.36 10.54
C LEU A 161 -11.48 -13.26 9.26
N LEU A 162 -12.16 -13.12 8.13
CA LEU A 162 -11.56 -13.01 6.80
C LEU A 162 -11.87 -11.60 6.26
N PHE A 163 -10.86 -10.78 6.07
CA PHE A 163 -11.01 -9.41 5.58
C PHE A 163 -10.54 -9.30 4.13
N ASP A 164 -11.44 -8.98 3.22
CA ASP A 164 -11.17 -8.81 1.79
C ASP A 164 -11.11 -7.32 1.46
N GLU A 165 -9.92 -6.73 1.53
CA GLU A 165 -9.63 -5.32 1.27
C GLU A 165 -10.59 -4.36 2.01
N PRO A 166 -10.63 -4.38 3.35
CA PRO A 166 -11.68 -3.73 4.13
C PRO A 166 -11.71 -2.19 4.04
N THR A 167 -10.69 -1.57 3.45
CA THR A 167 -10.56 -0.11 3.34
C THR A 167 -10.59 0.41 1.91
N SER A 168 -10.50 -0.45 0.89
CA SER A 168 -10.31 -0.02 -0.51
C SER A 168 -11.53 0.70 -1.14
N ALA A 169 -12.71 0.59 -0.53
CA ALA A 169 -13.93 1.33 -0.96
C ALA A 169 -14.20 2.57 -0.10
N LEU A 170 -13.25 3.00 0.73
CA LEU A 170 -13.39 4.12 1.65
C LEU A 170 -12.66 5.36 1.14
N ASP A 171 -13.21 6.52 1.45
CA ASP A 171 -12.48 7.78 1.35
C ASP A 171 -11.31 7.78 2.35
N PRO A 172 -10.16 8.40 2.03
CA PRO A 172 -8.96 8.38 2.87
C PRO A 172 -9.20 8.82 4.32
N GLU A 173 -10.14 9.74 4.57
CA GLU A 173 -10.48 10.23 5.89
C GLU A 173 -11.10 9.16 6.81
N TRP A 174 -11.73 8.11 6.26
CA TRP A 174 -12.38 7.03 7.03
C TRP A 174 -11.53 5.76 7.17
N VAL A 175 -10.44 5.65 6.42
CA VAL A 175 -9.55 4.47 6.43
C VAL A 175 -9.02 4.21 7.83
N GLN A 176 -8.49 5.25 8.48
CA GLN A 176 -7.85 5.12 9.79
C GLN A 176 -8.82 4.60 10.87
N GLU A 177 -10.07 5.07 10.88
CA GLU A 177 -11.07 4.61 11.85
C GLU A 177 -11.37 3.12 11.74
N VAL A 178 -11.38 2.57 10.51
CA VAL A 178 -11.62 1.15 10.27
C VAL A 178 -10.39 0.33 10.64
N LEU A 179 -9.19 0.80 10.29
CA LEU A 179 -7.95 0.14 10.64
C LEU A 179 -7.76 0.06 12.17
N GLU A 180 -8.12 1.09 12.93
CA GLU A 180 -8.06 1.08 14.39
C GLU A 180 -8.93 -0.02 15.00
N VAL A 181 -10.15 -0.22 14.46
CA VAL A 181 -11.01 -1.34 14.90
C VAL A 181 -10.34 -2.68 14.62
N ILE A 182 -9.74 -2.87 13.44
CA ILE A 182 -9.07 -4.14 13.09
C ILE A 182 -7.81 -4.34 13.96
N LEU A 183 -7.04 -3.28 14.22
CA LEU A 183 -5.89 -3.31 15.17
C LEU A 183 -6.32 -3.72 16.58
N GLN A 184 -7.46 -3.21 17.06
CA GLN A 184 -8.00 -3.62 18.35
C GLN A 184 -8.32 -5.11 18.37
N LEU A 185 -8.92 -5.67 17.30
CA LEU A 185 -9.19 -7.10 17.19
C LEU A 185 -7.91 -7.94 17.18
N ALA A 186 -6.83 -7.44 16.51
CA ALA A 186 -5.53 -8.07 16.55
C ALA A 186 -4.96 -8.15 17.97
N ARG A 187 -5.01 -7.05 18.72
CA ARG A 187 -4.58 -7.00 20.14
C ARG A 187 -5.40 -7.91 21.07
N GLU A 188 -6.63 -8.20 20.70
CA GLU A 188 -7.50 -9.15 21.41
C GLU A 188 -7.28 -10.62 20.96
N HIS A 189 -6.25 -10.88 20.16
CA HIS A 189 -5.88 -12.20 19.65
C HIS A 189 -6.98 -12.91 18.85
N PHE A 190 -7.78 -12.16 18.08
CA PHE A 190 -8.64 -12.78 17.09
C PHE A 190 -7.79 -13.42 15.99
N THR A 191 -8.16 -14.64 15.57
CA THR A 191 -7.55 -15.26 14.39
C THR A 191 -8.06 -14.55 13.16
N MET A 192 -7.17 -13.97 12.36
CA MET A 192 -7.56 -13.16 11.20
C MET A 192 -6.68 -13.44 9.98
N ILE A 193 -7.30 -13.40 8.80
CA ILE A 193 -6.59 -13.26 7.52
C ILE A 193 -7.07 -11.96 6.89
N VAL A 194 -6.16 -11.06 6.61
CA VAL A 194 -6.45 -9.72 6.09
C VAL A 194 -5.77 -9.54 4.74
N VAL A 195 -6.54 -9.50 3.66
CA VAL A 195 -6.05 -9.03 2.36
C VAL A 195 -6.08 -7.51 2.38
N THR A 196 -4.95 -6.88 2.17
CA THR A 196 -4.84 -5.41 2.28
C THR A 196 -3.76 -4.83 1.36
N HIS A 197 -3.94 -3.57 0.99
CA HIS A 197 -2.94 -2.71 0.37
C HIS A 197 -2.35 -1.69 1.37
N GLU A 198 -2.82 -1.71 2.63
CA GLU A 198 -2.34 -0.83 3.70
C GLU A 198 -1.06 -1.43 4.33
N MET A 199 0.11 -1.11 3.77
CA MET A 199 1.37 -1.72 4.20
C MET A 199 1.74 -1.37 5.64
N GLN A 200 1.42 -0.14 6.07
CA GLN A 200 1.67 0.27 7.46
C GLN A 200 0.82 -0.54 8.45
N PHE A 201 -0.45 -0.79 8.12
CA PHE A 201 -1.31 -1.68 8.90
C PHE A 201 -0.75 -3.11 8.96
N ALA A 202 -0.30 -3.65 7.81
CA ALA A 202 0.29 -4.99 7.79
C ALA A 202 1.55 -5.09 8.66
N LYS A 203 2.38 -4.04 8.70
CA LYS A 203 3.55 -3.96 9.58
C LYS A 203 3.17 -3.96 11.07
N GLU A 204 2.10 -3.24 11.44
CA GLU A 204 1.70 -3.04 12.84
C GLU A 204 0.86 -4.20 13.39
N ALA A 205 -0.04 -4.75 12.57
CA ALA A 205 -1.06 -5.70 13.01
C ALA A 205 -0.70 -7.16 12.82
N ALA A 206 0.09 -7.49 11.79
CA ALA A 206 0.29 -8.87 11.41
C ALA A 206 1.41 -9.56 12.23
N ASP A 207 1.15 -10.80 12.64
CA ASP A 207 2.20 -11.71 13.14
C ASP A 207 3.02 -12.27 11.97
N ARG A 208 2.38 -12.42 10.79
CA ARG A 208 2.99 -12.92 9.57
C ARG A 208 2.40 -12.24 8.35
N VAL A 209 3.27 -11.92 7.40
CA VAL A 209 2.91 -11.36 6.09
C VAL A 209 3.20 -12.39 5.02
N MET A 210 2.28 -12.53 4.06
CA MET A 210 2.42 -13.41 2.89
C MET A 210 2.30 -12.60 1.62
N PHE A 211 3.26 -12.72 0.75
CA PHE A 211 3.20 -12.16 -0.61
C PHE A 211 2.66 -13.21 -1.57
N MET A 212 1.54 -12.88 -2.21
CA MET A 212 0.88 -13.76 -3.17
C MET A 212 0.98 -13.19 -4.58
N GLU A 213 1.46 -14.00 -5.51
CA GLU A 213 1.56 -13.70 -6.94
C GLU A 213 1.27 -14.96 -7.76
N ASP A 214 0.65 -14.79 -8.94
CA ASP A 214 0.34 -15.87 -9.88
C ASP A 214 -0.36 -17.10 -9.27
N GLY A 215 -1.19 -16.88 -8.26
CA GLY A 215 -1.96 -17.95 -7.60
C GLY A 215 -1.21 -18.78 -6.57
N VAL A 216 0.02 -18.38 -6.19
CA VAL A 216 0.83 -19.05 -5.18
C VAL A 216 1.35 -18.06 -4.13
N ILE A 217 1.70 -18.57 -2.94
CA ILE A 217 2.45 -17.79 -1.95
C ILE A 217 3.91 -17.85 -2.35
N VAL A 218 4.45 -16.70 -2.77
CA VAL A 218 5.84 -16.56 -3.25
C VAL A 218 6.82 -16.46 -2.09
N GLU A 219 6.42 -15.72 -1.04
CA GLU A 219 7.22 -15.50 0.15
C GLU A 219 6.33 -15.26 1.36
N GLN A 220 6.80 -15.63 2.54
CA GLN A 220 6.15 -15.35 3.81
C GLN A 220 7.18 -15.20 4.93
N GLY A 221 6.90 -14.36 5.90
CA GLY A 221 7.77 -14.12 7.04
C GLY A 221 7.13 -13.17 8.05
N THR A 222 7.88 -12.79 9.07
CA THR A 222 7.48 -11.72 9.97
C THR A 222 7.37 -10.38 9.21
N PRO A 223 6.64 -9.38 9.74
CA PRO A 223 6.61 -8.05 9.12
C PRO A 223 8.02 -7.49 8.86
N GLU A 224 8.94 -7.63 9.82
CA GLU A 224 10.32 -7.18 9.67
C GLU A 224 11.03 -7.88 8.48
N GLU A 225 10.96 -9.22 8.41
CA GLU A 225 11.55 -9.98 7.31
C GLU A 225 10.98 -9.57 5.95
N MET A 226 9.66 -9.39 5.88
CA MET A 226 8.96 -9.12 4.62
C MET A 226 9.10 -7.69 4.13
N PHE A 227 9.14 -6.70 5.03
CA PHE A 227 9.18 -5.29 4.64
C PHE A 227 10.57 -4.67 4.67
N GLU A 228 11.52 -5.26 5.39
CA GLU A 228 12.87 -4.71 5.50
C GLU A 228 13.92 -5.61 4.83
N HIS A 229 13.72 -6.93 4.86
CA HIS A 229 14.69 -7.90 4.37
C HIS A 229 14.06 -9.01 3.51
N PRO A 230 13.18 -8.71 2.52
CA PRO A 230 12.58 -9.74 1.70
C PRO A 230 13.64 -10.46 0.86
N LYS A 231 13.56 -11.79 0.84
CA LYS A 231 14.52 -12.65 0.14
C LYS A 231 14.19 -12.79 -1.34
N ASN A 232 12.90 -12.73 -1.68
CA ASN A 232 12.45 -12.91 -3.06
C ASN A 232 12.49 -11.59 -3.83
N GLU A 233 13.05 -11.60 -5.01
CA GLU A 233 13.17 -10.44 -5.90
C GLU A 233 11.79 -9.86 -6.28
N ARG A 234 10.79 -10.71 -6.51
CA ARG A 234 9.42 -10.26 -6.81
C ARG A 234 8.77 -9.56 -5.64
N THR A 235 9.02 -10.01 -4.39
CA THR A 235 8.56 -9.34 -3.18
C THR A 235 9.17 -7.95 -3.06
N ARG A 236 10.50 -7.83 -3.29
CA ARG A 236 11.18 -6.53 -3.31
C ARG A 236 10.59 -5.59 -4.35
N ALA A 237 10.40 -6.07 -5.56
CA ALA A 237 9.80 -5.29 -6.65
C ALA A 237 8.38 -4.84 -6.34
N PHE A 238 7.54 -5.71 -5.77
CA PHE A 238 6.17 -5.38 -5.37
C PHE A 238 6.12 -4.32 -4.27
N LEU A 239 6.95 -4.45 -3.26
CA LEU A 239 7.01 -3.50 -2.14
C LEU A 239 7.67 -2.18 -2.54
N LYS A 240 8.14 -2.07 -3.80
CA LYS A 240 8.98 -0.96 -4.25
C LYS A 240 10.14 -0.70 -3.28
N LEU A 241 10.50 -1.75 -2.56
CA LEU A 241 11.81 -1.84 -2.00
C LEU A 241 12.67 -1.98 -3.26
N GLU A 242 13.03 -0.84 -3.82
CA GLU A 242 14.13 -0.83 -4.74
C GLU A 242 15.19 -1.66 -4.03
N ASP A 243 15.69 -2.65 -4.73
CA ASP A 243 17.04 -3.09 -4.44
C ASP A 243 17.77 -1.76 -4.40
N ASP A 244 18.15 -1.30 -3.21
CA ASP A 244 18.86 -0.02 -3.09
C ASP A 244 20.19 -0.12 -3.84
N GLY A 245 20.25 -1.12 -4.73
CA GLY A 245 21.29 -1.43 -5.71
C GLY A 245 22.70 -1.36 -5.10
N GLY A 246 22.73 -1.47 -3.76
CA GLY A 246 23.92 -1.11 -3.02
C GLY A 246 24.23 0.37 -3.04
N TYR A 247 23.23 1.24 -3.19
CA TYR A 247 23.37 2.70 -3.20
C TYR A 247 22.81 3.33 -1.93
N GLU A 248 23.29 4.50 -1.58
CA GLU A 248 22.75 5.37 -0.53
C GLU A 248 22.74 6.83 -1.00
N ILE A 249 21.78 7.62 -0.52
CA ILE A 249 21.78 9.06 -0.75
C ILE A 249 22.25 9.73 0.53
N ILE A 250 23.39 10.41 0.48
CA ILE A 250 23.91 11.21 1.60
C ILE A 250 23.75 12.70 1.31
N ARG A 251 23.60 13.48 2.37
CA ARG A 251 23.51 14.94 2.30
C ARG A 251 24.86 15.55 2.60
N SER A 252 25.22 16.55 1.83
CA SER A 252 26.49 17.28 2.01
C SER A 252 26.38 18.73 1.55
N MET A 253 27.45 19.49 1.75
CA MET A 253 27.63 20.84 1.19
C MET A 253 28.72 20.86 0.11
N LYS A 254 29.09 19.69 -0.42
CA LYS A 254 30.27 19.50 -1.26
C LYS A 254 30.01 19.70 -2.75
N PHE A 255 29.29 20.74 -3.13
CA PHE A 255 28.88 20.97 -4.53
C PHE A 255 30.06 20.94 -5.49
N LYS A 256 31.19 21.61 -5.15
CA LYS A 256 32.39 21.67 -5.99
C LYS A 256 33.00 20.30 -6.28
N GLU A 257 32.94 19.38 -5.29
CA GLU A 257 33.40 18.00 -5.48
C GLU A 257 32.50 17.17 -6.42
N MET A 258 31.26 17.60 -6.64
CA MET A 258 30.31 16.94 -7.52
C MET A 258 30.37 17.42 -8.97
N ILE A 259 30.97 18.58 -9.23
CA ILE A 259 31.07 19.17 -10.58
C ILE A 259 31.64 18.17 -11.60
N PRO A 260 32.77 17.47 -11.34
CA PRO A 260 33.31 16.51 -12.29
C PRO A 260 32.32 15.39 -12.64
N LEU A 261 31.52 14.92 -11.68
CA LEU A 261 30.48 13.93 -11.89
C LEU A 261 29.35 14.50 -12.77
N PHE A 262 28.87 15.70 -12.49
CA PHE A 262 27.83 16.35 -13.27
C PHE A 262 28.23 16.51 -14.74
N ILE A 263 29.49 16.89 -14.99
CA ILE A 263 30.04 16.99 -16.36
C ILE A 263 30.09 15.60 -17.02
N ARG A 264 30.59 14.56 -16.35
CA ARG A 264 30.60 13.19 -16.91
C ARG A 264 29.21 12.66 -17.18
N ALA A 265 28.23 13.01 -16.36
CA ALA A 265 26.84 12.64 -16.55
C ALA A 265 26.14 13.45 -17.67
N GLY A 266 26.82 14.41 -18.27
CA GLY A 266 26.36 15.17 -19.46
C GLY A 266 25.67 16.48 -19.15
N LEU A 267 25.88 17.04 -17.95
CA LEU A 267 25.46 18.42 -17.67
C LEU A 267 26.48 19.43 -18.23
N GLU A 268 25.98 20.51 -18.78
CA GLU A 268 26.78 21.61 -19.31
C GLU A 268 27.21 22.55 -18.17
N LEU A 269 28.29 22.20 -17.46
CA LEU A 269 28.87 22.98 -16.39
C LEU A 269 30.36 23.25 -16.68
N GLU A 270 30.82 24.43 -16.32
CA GLU A 270 32.26 24.72 -16.32
C GLU A 270 32.96 24.02 -15.14
N PRO A 271 34.19 23.55 -15.30
CA PRO A 271 34.93 22.88 -14.22
C PRO A 271 35.11 23.70 -12.93
N ASP A 272 35.08 25.02 -13.06
CA ASP A 272 35.21 26.01 -11.99
C ASP A 272 33.87 26.66 -11.60
N ALA A 273 32.74 26.06 -12.02
CA ALA A 273 31.40 26.56 -11.74
C ALA A 273 31.22 26.95 -10.27
N ALA A 274 30.62 28.10 -10.05
CA ALA A 274 30.35 28.60 -8.71
C ALA A 274 29.36 27.72 -7.95
N VAL A 275 29.48 27.68 -6.63
CA VAL A 275 28.45 27.05 -5.77
C VAL A 275 27.16 27.84 -5.97
N PRO A 276 26.01 27.16 -6.16
CA PRO A 276 24.72 27.83 -6.30
C PRO A 276 24.45 28.78 -5.12
N GLU A 277 24.04 30.01 -5.42
CA GLU A 277 23.60 30.95 -4.40
C GLU A 277 22.46 30.34 -3.58
N GLY A 278 22.51 30.51 -2.26
CA GLY A 278 21.52 29.95 -1.35
C GLY A 278 21.48 28.42 -1.31
N LEU A 279 22.60 27.74 -1.58
CA LEU A 279 22.69 26.28 -1.48
C LEU A 279 22.22 25.82 -0.08
N ILE A 280 21.22 24.96 -0.07
CA ILE A 280 20.68 24.33 1.15
C ILE A 280 21.42 23.02 1.42
N THR A 281 21.47 22.13 0.44
CA THR A 281 22.19 20.85 0.52
C THR A 281 22.45 20.26 -0.86
N CYS A 282 23.46 19.40 -0.94
CA CYS A 282 23.66 18.48 -2.04
C CYS A 282 23.20 17.08 -1.64
N PHE A 283 22.66 16.34 -2.59
CA PHE A 283 22.35 14.92 -2.48
C PHE A 283 23.40 14.17 -3.30
N GLU A 284 24.15 13.30 -2.65
CA GLU A 284 25.16 12.47 -3.31
C GLU A 284 24.65 11.03 -3.35
N VAL A 285 24.55 10.45 -4.53
CA VAL A 285 24.26 9.01 -4.70
C VAL A 285 25.58 8.26 -4.66
N ILE A 286 25.75 7.41 -3.66
CA ILE A 286 27.02 6.70 -3.38
C ILE A 286 26.75 5.19 -3.41
N ARG A 287 27.64 4.44 -4.06
CA ARG A 287 27.65 2.99 -3.95
C ARG A 287 28.12 2.57 -2.55
N LYS A 288 27.37 1.71 -1.89
CA LYS A 288 27.69 1.25 -0.52
C LYS A 288 28.97 0.41 -0.46
N ASP A 289 29.23 -0.41 -1.48
CA ASP A 289 30.36 -1.32 -1.58
C ASP A 289 31.69 -0.61 -1.85
N THR A 290 31.71 0.31 -2.82
CA THR A 290 32.93 1.01 -3.27
C THR A 290 33.09 2.40 -2.70
N ARG A 291 32.05 2.96 -2.09
CA ARG A 291 31.95 4.37 -1.67
C ARG A 291 32.11 5.37 -2.83
N GLU A 292 31.91 4.89 -4.03
CA GLU A 292 31.98 5.69 -5.25
C GLU A 292 30.74 6.57 -5.41
N ARG A 293 30.93 7.83 -5.76
CA ARG A 293 29.87 8.78 -6.07
C ARG A 293 29.46 8.63 -7.53
N ILE A 294 28.21 8.24 -7.78
CA ILE A 294 27.69 7.91 -9.11
C ILE A 294 26.56 8.84 -9.58
N GLY A 295 26.10 9.74 -8.75
CA GLY A 295 25.04 10.68 -9.08
C GLY A 295 24.81 11.72 -8.00
N GLY A 296 23.84 12.60 -8.24
CA GLY A 296 23.39 13.54 -7.23
C GLY A 296 22.61 14.73 -7.77
N ALA A 297 22.32 15.68 -6.88
CA ALA A 297 21.64 16.94 -7.17
C ALA A 297 22.00 17.99 -6.13
N ALA A 298 21.58 19.24 -6.37
CA ALA A 298 21.69 20.33 -5.39
C ALA A 298 20.34 21.02 -5.20
N LEU A 299 19.95 21.24 -3.95
CA LEU A 299 18.80 22.05 -3.56
C LEU A 299 19.27 23.42 -3.09
N ALA A 300 18.71 24.48 -3.64
CA ALA A 300 19.06 25.85 -3.30
C ALA A 300 17.79 26.70 -3.09
N TRP A 301 17.93 27.77 -2.29
CA TRP A 301 16.94 28.83 -2.16
C TRP A 301 17.40 30.05 -2.95
N GLN A 302 16.70 30.35 -4.03
CA GLN A 302 17.09 31.46 -4.93
C GLN A 302 15.86 32.29 -5.27
N LYS A 303 15.97 33.63 -5.16
CA LYS A 303 14.90 34.58 -5.52
C LYS A 303 13.53 34.20 -4.98
N ASN A 304 13.46 33.78 -3.72
CA ASN A 304 12.25 33.32 -3.02
C ASN A 304 11.64 31.99 -3.54
N GLU A 305 12.44 31.16 -4.20
CA GLU A 305 12.01 29.84 -4.70
C GLU A 305 12.96 28.74 -4.27
N PHE A 306 12.41 27.56 -4.01
CA PHE A 306 13.20 26.34 -3.88
C PHE A 306 13.51 25.79 -5.28
N VAL A 307 14.80 25.68 -5.58
CA VAL A 307 15.28 25.28 -6.90
C VAL A 307 16.11 24.02 -6.81
N LEU A 308 15.70 22.98 -7.55
CA LEU A 308 16.49 21.76 -7.71
C LEU A 308 17.43 21.91 -8.91
N ARG A 309 18.71 21.79 -8.68
CA ARG A 309 19.77 21.98 -9.67
C ARG A 309 20.59 20.72 -9.87
N CYS A 310 21.13 20.56 -11.05
CA CYS A 310 22.17 19.58 -11.37
C CYS A 310 21.78 18.12 -11.07
N VAL A 311 20.52 17.73 -11.30
CA VAL A 311 20.12 16.32 -11.15
C VAL A 311 20.82 15.49 -12.22
N ALA A 312 21.71 14.61 -11.80
CA ALA A 312 22.48 13.77 -12.70
C ALA A 312 22.81 12.40 -12.10
N ILE A 313 22.77 11.39 -12.94
CA ILE A 313 23.22 10.01 -12.66
C ILE A 313 24.16 9.61 -13.79
N GLU A 314 25.31 9.04 -13.47
CA GLU A 314 26.24 8.54 -14.48
C GLU A 314 25.60 7.52 -15.41
N LYS A 315 25.99 7.52 -16.69
CA LYS A 315 25.30 6.78 -17.76
C LYS A 315 25.14 5.29 -17.47
N GLU A 316 26.11 4.69 -16.83
CA GLU A 316 26.13 3.26 -16.49
C GLU A 316 25.06 2.90 -15.45
N TYR A 317 24.65 3.86 -14.61
CA TYR A 317 23.71 3.68 -13.52
C TYR A 317 22.33 4.29 -13.82
N GLN A 318 22.10 4.78 -15.03
CA GLN A 318 20.80 5.30 -15.45
C GLN A 318 19.76 4.19 -15.63
N LYS A 319 18.47 4.56 -15.59
CA LYS A 319 17.31 3.65 -15.72
C LYS A 319 17.12 2.66 -14.55
N GLN A 320 17.84 2.84 -13.45
CA GLN A 320 17.73 2.05 -12.22
C GLN A 320 16.90 2.76 -11.13
N GLY A 321 16.15 3.79 -11.45
CA GLY A 321 15.32 4.53 -10.49
C GLY A 321 16.05 5.63 -9.71
N LEU A 322 17.39 5.65 -9.68
CA LEU A 322 18.21 6.53 -8.83
C LEU A 322 17.91 8.03 -9.02
N GLY A 323 17.61 8.46 -10.25
CA GLY A 323 17.21 9.85 -10.50
C GLY A 323 15.90 10.22 -9.81
N SER A 324 14.92 9.31 -9.79
CA SER A 324 13.65 9.51 -9.09
C SER A 324 13.85 9.58 -7.57
N MET A 325 14.72 8.71 -7.01
CA MET A 325 15.06 8.73 -5.59
C MET A 325 15.64 10.08 -5.18
N VAL A 326 16.60 10.60 -5.93
CA VAL A 326 17.22 11.92 -5.65
C VAL A 326 16.19 13.04 -5.70
N VAL A 327 15.28 13.02 -6.67
CA VAL A 327 14.21 14.03 -6.78
C VAL A 327 13.24 13.91 -5.60
N HIS A 328 12.86 12.71 -5.17
CA HIS A 328 11.99 12.51 -4.01
C HIS A 328 12.64 13.00 -2.72
N GLU A 329 13.93 12.71 -2.49
CA GLU A 329 14.69 13.24 -1.34
C GLU A 329 14.75 14.78 -1.36
N ALA A 330 14.96 15.37 -2.54
CA ALA A 330 14.97 16.82 -2.68
C ALA A 330 13.61 17.46 -2.39
N VAL A 331 12.51 16.85 -2.84
CA VAL A 331 11.14 17.28 -2.52
C VAL A 331 10.88 17.17 -1.01
N ALA A 332 11.26 16.05 -0.39
CA ALA A 332 11.11 15.86 1.05
C ALA A 332 11.88 16.92 1.87
N GLU A 333 13.10 17.24 1.43
CA GLU A 333 13.91 18.26 2.09
C GLU A 333 13.34 19.68 1.90
N ALA A 334 12.90 20.01 0.69
CA ALA A 334 12.25 21.30 0.41
C ALA A 334 11.00 21.49 1.29
N LYS A 335 10.17 20.44 1.45
CA LYS A 335 9.00 20.45 2.36
C LYS A 335 9.39 20.75 3.81
N LYS A 336 10.45 20.15 4.33
CA LYS A 336 10.95 20.43 5.70
C LYS A 336 11.34 21.88 5.89
N HIS A 337 11.77 22.56 4.83
CA HIS A 337 12.09 23.98 4.83
C HIS A 337 10.88 24.88 4.54
N GLY A 338 9.66 24.32 4.52
CA GLY A 338 8.42 25.09 4.33
C GLY A 338 8.11 25.43 2.87
N ALA A 339 8.72 24.71 1.91
CA ALA A 339 8.42 24.91 0.49
C ALA A 339 6.98 24.54 0.18
N LYS A 340 6.31 25.36 -0.64
CA LYS A 340 5.00 25.03 -1.25
C LYS A 340 5.15 24.50 -2.67
N ARG A 341 6.30 24.71 -3.27
CA ARG A 341 6.66 24.22 -4.60
C ARG A 341 8.17 24.04 -4.75
N LEU A 342 8.56 23.22 -5.71
CA LEU A 342 9.94 23.01 -6.14
C LEU A 342 10.02 23.30 -7.64
N ILE A 343 11.03 24.06 -8.06
CA ILE A 343 11.24 24.45 -9.44
C ILE A 343 12.56 23.88 -9.93
N LEU A 344 12.62 23.52 -11.20
CA LEU A 344 13.84 23.07 -11.85
C LEU A 344 13.85 23.42 -13.34
N ASN A 345 15.04 23.36 -13.92
CA ASN A 345 15.23 23.41 -15.37
C ASN A 345 15.49 21.97 -15.86
N ALA A 346 14.55 21.43 -16.63
CA ALA A 346 14.52 20.04 -17.07
C ALA A 346 15.15 19.91 -18.47
N LYS A 347 16.31 19.27 -18.57
CA LYS A 347 16.90 18.84 -19.86
C LYS A 347 16.15 17.64 -20.46
N VAL A 348 15.45 16.86 -19.63
CA VAL A 348 14.61 15.72 -20.03
C VAL A 348 13.21 15.87 -19.42
N PRO A 349 12.33 16.72 -19.98
CA PRO A 349 11.04 17.06 -19.40
C PRO A 349 10.14 15.84 -19.12
N GLU A 350 10.17 14.84 -20.02
CA GLU A 350 9.34 13.62 -19.89
C GLU A 350 9.65 12.79 -18.64
N PHE A 351 10.88 12.86 -18.12
CA PHE A 351 11.23 12.22 -16.85
C PHE A 351 10.52 12.90 -15.69
N TYR A 352 10.52 14.22 -15.63
CA TYR A 352 9.93 14.99 -14.55
C TYR A 352 8.39 15.02 -14.60
N LYS A 353 7.79 14.95 -15.79
CA LYS A 353 6.34 14.77 -15.94
C LYS A 353 5.84 13.51 -15.24
N LYS A 354 6.59 12.40 -15.31
CA LYS A 354 6.27 11.15 -14.60
C LYS A 354 6.33 11.30 -13.09
N LEU A 355 7.07 12.29 -12.58
CA LEU A 355 7.17 12.61 -11.16
C LEU A 355 6.18 13.69 -10.72
N GLY A 356 5.24 14.09 -11.61
CA GLY A 356 4.19 15.05 -11.32
C GLY A 356 4.56 16.52 -11.56
N PHE A 357 5.75 16.80 -12.12
CA PHE A 357 6.11 18.16 -12.50
C PHE A 357 5.35 18.61 -13.74
N VAL A 358 4.97 19.88 -13.76
CA VAL A 358 4.31 20.55 -14.89
C VAL A 358 5.21 21.63 -15.47
N ILE A 359 5.11 21.86 -16.78
CA ILE A 359 5.85 22.90 -17.47
C ILE A 359 5.31 24.27 -17.03
N VAL A 360 6.18 25.22 -16.77
CA VAL A 360 5.87 26.62 -16.50
C VAL A 360 6.15 27.43 -17.77
N PRO A 361 5.17 28.17 -18.29
CA PRO A 361 5.41 29.08 -19.39
C PRO A 361 6.54 30.05 -19.07
N ARG A 362 7.36 30.38 -20.07
CA ARG A 362 8.59 31.15 -19.85
C ARG A 362 8.32 32.56 -19.32
N ASP A 363 7.24 33.17 -19.74
CA ASP A 363 6.77 34.49 -19.31
C ASP A 363 6.22 34.51 -17.87
N GLU A 364 5.86 33.33 -17.35
CA GLU A 364 5.39 33.12 -15.96
C GLU A 364 6.50 32.54 -15.05
N ALA A 365 7.63 32.14 -15.63
CA ALA A 365 8.70 31.46 -14.90
C ALA A 365 9.50 32.46 -14.06
N PRO A 366 9.80 32.14 -12.79
CA PRO A 366 10.68 32.98 -11.98
C PRO A 366 12.09 32.99 -12.57
N ASP A 367 12.75 34.16 -12.52
CA ASP A 367 14.08 34.39 -13.07
C ASP A 367 15.17 33.72 -12.19
N ILE A 368 15.13 32.39 -12.13
CA ILE A 368 15.98 31.55 -11.29
C ILE A 368 17.11 30.86 -12.04
N SER A 369 17.13 30.93 -13.35
CA SER A 369 18.16 30.28 -14.16
C SER A 369 18.59 31.11 -15.36
N GLU A 370 19.83 30.95 -15.76
CA GLU A 370 20.36 31.55 -16.99
C GLU A 370 19.61 31.09 -18.25
N CYS A 371 18.88 29.97 -18.16
CA CYS A 371 18.08 29.41 -19.25
C CYS A 371 16.89 30.28 -19.65
N ILE A 372 16.37 31.16 -18.77
CA ILE A 372 15.26 32.06 -19.08
C ILE A 372 15.65 33.06 -20.19
N HIS A 373 16.89 33.52 -20.18
CA HIS A 373 17.42 34.48 -21.13
C HIS A 373 18.33 33.83 -22.19
N CYS A 374 18.42 32.48 -22.21
CA CYS A 374 19.30 31.77 -23.11
C CYS A 374 18.81 31.80 -24.56
N HIS A 375 19.66 32.24 -25.48
CA HIS A 375 19.37 32.29 -26.91
C HIS A 375 19.23 30.92 -27.59
N ARG A 376 19.70 29.85 -26.93
CA ARG A 376 19.56 28.44 -27.40
C ARG A 376 18.23 27.82 -27.05
N PHE A 377 17.43 28.44 -26.20
CA PHE A 377 16.15 27.88 -25.78
C PHE A 377 15.21 27.71 -27.01
N HIS A 378 14.72 26.48 -27.21
CA HIS A 378 13.99 26.05 -28.41
C HIS A 378 14.70 26.33 -29.78
N ASN A 379 15.99 26.71 -29.71
CA ASN A 379 16.82 26.90 -30.88
C ASN A 379 18.12 26.11 -30.73
N GLY A 380 17.96 24.78 -30.57
CA GLY A 380 19.04 23.82 -30.26
C GLY A 380 19.14 23.38 -28.80
N CYS A 381 18.18 23.78 -27.96
CA CYS A 381 18.03 23.28 -26.56
C CYS A 381 16.55 23.09 -26.25
N ASP A 382 16.17 21.87 -25.90
CA ASP A 382 14.80 21.44 -25.54
C ASP A 382 14.52 21.46 -24.05
N SER A 383 15.30 22.22 -23.26
CA SER A 383 15.11 22.32 -21.81
C SER A 383 13.85 23.10 -21.48
N GLU A 384 13.10 22.63 -20.49
CA GLU A 384 11.88 23.26 -20.01
C GLU A 384 12.00 23.66 -18.53
N ILE A 385 11.40 24.79 -18.15
CA ILE A 385 11.23 25.12 -16.74
C ILE A 385 10.00 24.39 -16.24
N MET A 386 10.18 23.64 -15.14
CA MET A 386 9.13 22.81 -14.57
C MET A 386 8.97 23.07 -13.08
N LYS A 387 7.73 22.93 -12.59
CA LYS A 387 7.41 23.02 -11.16
C LYS A 387 6.65 21.80 -10.69
N LEU A 388 6.84 21.45 -9.44
CA LEU A 388 5.99 20.55 -8.66
C LEU A 388 5.40 21.35 -7.51
N GLU A 389 4.08 21.38 -7.39
CA GLU A 389 3.35 22.04 -6.29
C GLU A 389 2.66 20.98 -5.45
N TRP A 390 2.54 21.23 -4.15
CA TRP A 390 1.76 20.40 -3.22
C TRP A 390 0.93 21.30 -2.30
N GLN A 391 -0.27 20.80 -1.96
CA GLN A 391 -1.10 21.41 -0.93
C GLN A 391 -0.62 20.96 0.45
N GLU A 392 -0.82 21.80 1.46
CA GLU A 392 -0.52 21.49 2.87
C GLU A 392 -1.41 20.38 3.39
#